data_15f9d6a589b773f6ebcb6e2f17af8d30
#
_entry.id   15f9d6a589b773f6ebcb6e2f17af8d30
#
_cell.length_a   1.000
_cell.length_b   1.000
_cell.length_c   1.000
_cell.angle_alpha   90.00
_cell.angle_beta   90.00
_cell.angle_gamma   90.00
#
_symmetry.space_group_name_H-M   'P 1'
#
loop_
_entity.id
_entity.type
_entity.pdbx_description
1 polymer ?
#
loop_
_entity_poly.entity_id
_entity_poly.type
_entity_poly.pdbx_seq_one_letter_code
_entity_poly.pdbx_strand_id
1 'polypeptide(L)'
;MLKNKYISFIVLLLMFCDVKAQQMPQYSQYLRNQYMINPGAAGVYDFVDVTVAGRLQWAGFSEAPMTSYASVTSPILRGKNKSVYNPGLHMSSGIVKNPEINTGKLKHAVGGQLVADQYGAFRKLQLTGTYAIHLPLTKDYNLSFGTKIGLGNNTFLQDRAVVANATTVVDNTYTGFTNNQGNINILNLGAGFYFYSKTLFLGIAADQLTKNFIKFGSGTANFDPKIHMNVTGGIKLPLNENLTITPAFLVKYMNPTKPSIEATAQLEYKEWLWTAFSYRHKDAVVGMVGMNISNRFKFGYSYDFSISQFRTYSSGGHEIILGIMLR
;
A
#
# COMPACT_ATOMS: atom_id res chain seq x y z
N MET A 1 -30.22 -3.35 45.36
CA MET A 1 -29.30 -4.49 45.09
C MET A 1 -29.23 -4.94 43.61
N LEU A 2 -30.27 -4.73 42.80
CA LEU A 2 -30.24 -5.15 41.36
C LEU A 2 -29.34 -4.26 40.47
N LYS A 3 -29.26 -2.94 40.71
CA LYS A 3 -28.42 -2.02 39.85
C LYS A 3 -26.94 -2.40 39.80
N ASN A 4 -26.36 -2.89 40.90
CA ASN A 4 -24.93 -3.23 40.92
C ASN A 4 -24.59 -4.52 40.13
N LYS A 5 -25.53 -5.43 39.97
CA LYS A 5 -25.31 -6.67 39.19
C LYS A 5 -25.21 -6.39 37.67
N TYR A 6 -25.98 -5.43 37.17
CA TYR A 6 -25.90 -5.04 35.76
C TYR A 6 -24.63 -4.26 35.45
N ILE A 7 -24.15 -3.43 36.37
CA ILE A 7 -22.87 -2.74 36.24
C ILE A 7 -21.70 -3.72 36.21
N SER A 8 -21.70 -4.73 37.10
CA SER A 8 -20.69 -5.79 37.12
C SER A 8 -20.73 -6.64 35.84
N PHE A 9 -21.89 -6.91 35.28
CA PHE A 9 -22.05 -7.65 34.05
C PHE A 9 -21.56 -6.85 32.83
N ILE A 10 -21.84 -5.55 32.79
CA ILE A 10 -21.33 -4.62 31.74
C ILE A 10 -19.80 -4.46 31.82
N VAL A 11 -19.24 -4.36 33.02
CA VAL A 11 -17.79 -4.31 33.22
C VAL A 11 -17.10 -5.61 32.80
N LEU A 12 -17.76 -6.77 33.11
CA LEU A 12 -17.26 -8.08 32.67
C LEU A 12 -17.31 -8.23 31.14
N LEU A 13 -18.34 -7.68 30.48
CA LEU A 13 -18.46 -7.71 29.02
C LEU A 13 -17.42 -6.83 28.32
N LEU A 14 -16.97 -5.74 28.95
CA LEU A 14 -15.93 -4.84 28.44
C LEU A 14 -14.51 -5.42 28.57
N MET A 15 -14.30 -6.42 29.45
CA MET A 15 -13.00 -7.09 29.60
C MET A 15 -12.67 -8.10 28.49
N PHE A 16 -13.60 -8.43 27.60
CA PHE A 16 -13.37 -9.33 26.46
C PHE A 16 -13.08 -8.62 25.14
N CYS A 17 -12.84 -7.31 25.14
CA CYS A 17 -12.37 -6.62 23.95
C CYS A 17 -10.87 -6.85 23.77
N ASP A 18 -10.48 -7.92 23.09
CA ASP A 18 -9.13 -8.08 22.55
C ASP A 18 -8.84 -6.92 21.57
N VAL A 19 -8.16 -5.90 22.06
CA VAL A 19 -7.64 -4.80 21.22
C VAL A 19 -6.40 -5.34 20.50
N LYS A 20 -6.60 -5.95 19.34
CA LYS A 20 -5.50 -6.38 18.47
C LYS A 20 -5.11 -5.21 17.57
N ALA A 21 -4.05 -4.52 17.94
CA ALA A 21 -3.60 -3.27 17.32
C ALA A 21 -2.62 -3.48 16.15
N GLN A 22 -2.87 -4.45 15.25
CA GLN A 22 -2.10 -4.53 14.00
C GLN A 22 -2.80 -3.70 12.93
N GLN A 23 -2.10 -2.71 12.38
CA GLN A 23 -2.62 -1.85 11.34
C GLN A 23 -1.92 -2.16 10.01
N MET A 24 -2.70 -2.25 8.92
CA MET A 24 -2.14 -2.38 7.57
C MET A 24 -1.69 -1.00 7.07
N PRO A 25 -0.53 -0.90 6.40
CA PRO A 25 -0.16 0.33 5.71
C PRO A 25 -1.27 0.76 4.74
N GLN A 26 -1.62 2.04 4.80
CA GLN A 26 -2.60 2.63 3.91
C GLN A 26 -1.86 3.38 2.79
N TYR A 27 -2.30 3.19 1.54
CA TYR A 27 -1.78 3.88 0.37
C TYR A 27 -2.95 4.60 -0.31
N SER A 28 -3.06 5.91 -0.12
CA SER A 28 -4.19 6.67 -0.66
C SER A 28 -4.15 6.73 -2.19
N GLN A 29 -2.94 6.81 -2.75
CA GLN A 29 -2.73 6.86 -4.19
C GLN A 29 -2.47 5.47 -4.82
N TYR A 30 -3.15 4.40 -4.34
CA TYR A 30 -2.93 3.02 -4.79
C TYR A 30 -3.14 2.83 -6.29
N LEU A 31 -4.00 3.61 -6.94
CA LEU A 31 -4.20 3.56 -8.39
C LEU A 31 -2.95 3.98 -9.18
N ARG A 32 -2.10 4.80 -8.59
CA ARG A 32 -0.85 5.29 -9.22
C ARG A 32 0.32 4.33 -9.04
N ASN A 33 0.22 3.40 -8.06
CA ASN A 33 1.22 2.35 -7.81
C ASN A 33 0.54 1.07 -7.30
N GLN A 34 -0.14 0.36 -8.19
CA GLN A 34 -0.85 -0.88 -7.84
C GLN A 34 0.09 -2.03 -7.46
N TYR A 35 1.36 -1.95 -7.86
CA TYR A 35 2.37 -2.91 -7.46
C TYR A 35 2.57 -2.99 -5.94
N MET A 36 2.38 -1.90 -5.20
CA MET A 36 2.47 -1.91 -3.73
C MET A 36 1.45 -2.82 -3.06
N ILE A 37 0.28 -3.01 -3.68
CA ILE A 37 -0.82 -3.81 -3.13
C ILE A 37 -0.98 -5.18 -3.80
N ASN A 38 -0.33 -5.41 -4.96
CA ASN A 38 -0.43 -6.67 -5.69
C ASN A 38 0.84 -6.97 -6.50
N PRO A 39 1.61 -8.02 -6.17
CA PRO A 39 2.82 -8.38 -6.92
C PRO A 39 2.54 -8.75 -8.38
N GLY A 40 1.33 -9.22 -8.71
CA GLY A 40 0.92 -9.48 -10.10
C GLY A 40 0.83 -8.22 -10.96
N ALA A 41 0.78 -7.03 -10.36
CA ALA A 41 0.81 -5.77 -11.10
C ALA A 41 2.24 -5.34 -11.52
N ALA A 42 3.29 -6.04 -11.06
CA ALA A 42 4.67 -5.74 -11.47
C ALA A 42 4.83 -5.88 -12.98
N GLY A 43 5.33 -4.84 -13.66
CA GLY A 43 5.60 -4.86 -15.10
C GLY A 43 4.36 -4.90 -16.00
N VAL A 44 3.20 -4.49 -15.53
CA VAL A 44 2.01 -4.27 -16.37
C VAL A 44 2.34 -3.28 -17.49
N TYR A 45 3.09 -2.25 -17.17
CA TYR A 45 3.61 -1.29 -18.13
C TYR A 45 4.94 -1.77 -18.75
N ASP A 46 5.22 -1.39 -20.01
CA ASP A 46 6.42 -1.79 -20.75
C ASP A 46 7.60 -0.83 -20.55
N PHE A 47 7.75 -0.29 -19.36
CA PHE A 47 8.86 0.57 -18.97
C PHE A 47 9.29 0.27 -17.53
N VAL A 48 10.48 0.77 -17.16
CA VAL A 48 10.91 0.71 -15.77
C VAL A 48 10.19 1.82 -15.00
N ASP A 49 9.38 1.44 -14.04
CA ASP A 49 8.67 2.35 -13.13
C ASP A 49 9.38 2.39 -11.78
N VAL A 50 9.96 3.53 -11.45
CA VAL A 50 10.55 3.80 -10.14
C VAL A 50 9.65 4.78 -9.41
N THR A 51 9.20 4.43 -8.22
CA THR A 51 8.31 5.27 -7.43
C THR A 51 8.79 5.36 -6.00
N VAL A 52 8.82 6.57 -5.45
CA VAL A 52 9.04 6.85 -4.03
C VAL A 52 7.85 7.62 -3.48
N ALA A 53 7.50 7.36 -2.23
CA ALA A 53 6.43 8.07 -1.58
C ALA A 53 6.63 8.19 -0.08
N GLY A 54 6.03 9.22 0.49
CA GLY A 54 5.96 9.46 1.92
C GLY A 54 4.53 9.78 2.32
N ARG A 55 4.07 9.15 3.40
CA ARG A 55 2.75 9.34 3.97
C ARG A 55 2.85 9.65 5.44
N LEU A 56 2.20 10.72 5.88
CA LEU A 56 1.94 11.04 7.27
C LEU A 56 0.44 10.84 7.52
N GLN A 57 0.10 9.95 8.43
CA GLN A 57 -1.29 9.68 8.81
C GLN A 57 -1.59 10.33 10.15
N TRP A 58 -2.80 10.88 10.32
CA TRP A 58 -3.23 11.54 11.56
C TRP A 58 -2.29 12.68 12.00
N ALA A 59 -1.96 13.59 11.09
CA ALA A 59 -1.16 14.77 11.37
C ALA A 59 -1.72 15.53 12.59
N GLY A 60 -0.83 16.03 13.46
CA GLY A 60 -1.17 16.66 14.72
C GLY A 60 -1.12 15.73 15.94
N PHE A 61 -1.06 14.41 15.73
CA PHE A 61 -0.79 13.46 16.80
C PHE A 61 0.70 13.42 17.16
N SER A 62 1.02 13.33 18.45
CA SER A 62 2.35 12.91 18.90
C SER A 62 2.58 11.48 18.39
N GLU A 63 3.76 11.20 17.79
CA GLU A 63 4.11 9.89 17.23
C GLU A 63 3.13 9.42 16.12
N ALA A 64 2.64 10.36 15.31
CA ALA A 64 1.75 10.08 14.17
C ALA A 64 2.36 9.00 13.25
N PRO A 65 1.56 8.04 12.75
CA PRO A 65 2.06 7.02 11.86
C PRO A 65 2.66 7.61 10.57
N MET A 66 3.87 7.18 10.24
CA MET A 66 4.57 7.61 9.05
C MET A 66 5.01 6.40 8.24
N THR A 67 4.61 6.35 6.98
CA THR A 67 5.00 5.32 6.02
C THR A 67 5.80 5.95 4.89
N SER A 68 6.99 5.43 4.63
CA SER A 68 7.78 5.76 3.45
C SER A 68 8.00 4.50 2.63
N TYR A 69 7.91 4.60 1.31
CA TYR A 69 8.19 3.47 0.46
C TYR A 69 8.90 3.86 -0.83
N ALA A 70 9.67 2.93 -1.34
CA ALA A 70 10.24 2.97 -2.67
C ALA A 70 9.90 1.67 -3.40
N SER A 71 9.61 1.75 -4.68
CA SER A 71 9.34 0.59 -5.52
C SER A 71 9.96 0.75 -6.90
N VAL A 72 10.36 -0.36 -7.48
CA VAL A 72 10.81 -0.45 -8.86
C VAL A 72 10.19 -1.66 -9.53
N THR A 73 9.69 -1.51 -10.75
CA THR A 73 9.24 -2.62 -11.59
C THR A 73 9.80 -2.49 -12.99
N SER A 74 10.11 -3.63 -13.61
CA SER A 74 10.63 -3.66 -14.98
C SER A 74 10.17 -4.94 -15.69
N PRO A 75 9.71 -4.89 -16.94
CA PRO A 75 9.64 -6.08 -17.77
C PRO A 75 11.05 -6.60 -18.08
N ILE A 76 11.25 -7.94 -18.04
CA ILE A 76 12.55 -8.57 -18.31
C ILE A 76 12.85 -8.58 -19.82
N LEU A 77 11.85 -8.92 -20.64
CA LEU A 77 11.96 -8.94 -22.08
C LEU A 77 11.19 -7.75 -22.65
N ARG A 78 11.90 -6.69 -22.94
CA ARG A 78 11.34 -5.61 -23.76
C ARG A 78 11.20 -6.13 -25.19
N GLY A 79 9.99 -6.18 -25.71
CA GLY A 79 9.80 -6.32 -27.14
C GLY A 79 10.67 -5.25 -27.85
N LYS A 80 11.24 -5.58 -29.02
CA LYS A 80 12.06 -4.66 -29.86
C LYS A 80 11.21 -3.53 -30.44
N ASN A 81 10.34 -2.90 -29.66
CA ASN A 81 9.79 -1.61 -30.03
C ASN A 81 10.91 -0.63 -29.83
N LYS A 82 11.48 -0.17 -30.93
CA LYS A 82 12.40 0.96 -31.00
C LYS A 82 11.76 2.12 -30.21
N SER A 83 12.06 2.22 -28.91
CA SER A 83 11.91 3.50 -28.25
C SER A 83 12.90 4.42 -28.97
N VAL A 84 12.39 5.38 -29.70
CA VAL A 84 13.21 6.46 -30.20
C VAL A 84 13.69 7.18 -28.95
N TYR A 85 14.91 6.82 -28.52
CA TYR A 85 15.64 7.54 -27.50
C TYR A 85 15.91 8.93 -28.08
N ASN A 86 15.08 9.88 -27.71
CA ASN A 86 15.31 11.28 -28.02
C ASN A 86 15.86 11.93 -26.75
N PRO A 87 17.20 12.14 -26.66
CA PRO A 87 17.84 12.66 -25.44
C PRO A 87 17.61 14.16 -25.22
N GLY A 88 16.79 14.80 -26.03
CA GLY A 88 16.48 16.21 -25.89
C GLY A 88 15.50 16.52 -24.79
N LEU A 89 15.90 17.33 -23.82
CA LEU A 89 15.02 18.09 -22.91
C LEU A 89 14.23 19.16 -23.70
N HIS A 90 13.46 18.73 -24.70
CA HIS A 90 12.55 19.66 -25.34
C HIS A 90 11.24 19.63 -24.60
N MET A 91 10.95 20.70 -23.89
CA MET A 91 9.60 21.06 -23.43
C MET A 91 8.74 21.45 -24.67
N SER A 92 8.75 20.63 -25.71
CA SER A 92 7.82 20.79 -26.80
C SER A 92 6.50 20.12 -26.41
N SER A 93 5.45 20.83 -26.61
CA SER A 93 4.02 20.55 -26.43
C SER A 93 3.50 19.30 -27.16
N GLY A 94 4.21 18.18 -27.05
CA GLY A 94 3.72 16.89 -27.49
C GLY A 94 2.76 16.33 -26.43
N ILE A 95 1.54 15.99 -26.85
CA ILE A 95 0.57 15.24 -26.04
C ILE A 95 1.30 14.04 -25.42
N VAL A 96 1.38 14.00 -24.10
CA VAL A 96 1.95 12.90 -23.34
C VAL A 96 1.07 11.69 -23.62
N LYS A 97 1.53 10.75 -24.45
CA LYS A 97 0.82 9.46 -24.57
C LYS A 97 1.06 8.65 -23.31
N ASN A 98 -0.01 8.21 -22.68
CA ASN A 98 0.08 7.29 -21.55
C ASN A 98 0.96 6.08 -21.90
N PRO A 99 1.71 5.60 -20.92
CA PRO A 99 2.44 4.35 -21.09
C PRO A 99 1.48 3.26 -21.53
N GLU A 100 1.68 2.73 -22.73
CA GLU A 100 0.80 1.72 -23.29
C GLU A 100 0.87 0.43 -22.46
N ILE A 101 -0.30 -0.03 -22.04
CA ILE A 101 -0.46 -1.38 -21.52
C ILE A 101 -0.48 -2.30 -22.73
N ASN A 102 0.58 -3.11 -22.92
CA ASN A 102 0.63 -4.09 -23.97
C ASN A 102 0.04 -5.41 -23.49
N THR A 103 -0.96 -5.87 -24.21
CA THR A 103 -1.66 -7.14 -23.99
C THR A 103 -1.39 -8.13 -25.13
N GLY A 104 -1.85 -9.38 -24.99
CA GLY A 104 -1.75 -10.38 -26.04
C GLY A 104 -0.37 -10.99 -26.24
N LYS A 105 0.59 -10.77 -25.32
CA LYS A 105 1.93 -11.35 -25.37
C LYS A 105 2.34 -11.89 -24.01
N LEU A 106 3.07 -13.01 -24.03
CA LEU A 106 3.75 -13.51 -22.83
C LEU A 106 4.82 -12.52 -22.42
N LYS A 107 4.82 -12.12 -21.15
CA LYS A 107 5.74 -11.16 -20.58
C LYS A 107 6.19 -11.61 -19.19
N HIS A 108 7.47 -11.42 -18.89
CA HIS A 108 8.06 -11.63 -17.58
C HIS A 108 8.45 -10.29 -16.99
N ALA A 109 8.31 -10.13 -15.70
CA ALA A 109 8.66 -8.90 -15.01
C ALA A 109 9.31 -9.18 -13.67
N VAL A 110 10.14 -8.24 -13.24
CA VAL A 110 10.73 -8.22 -11.90
C VAL A 110 10.37 -6.91 -11.21
N GLY A 111 10.42 -6.94 -9.90
CA GLY A 111 10.18 -5.77 -9.08
C GLY A 111 10.90 -5.83 -7.76
N GLY A 112 11.01 -4.69 -7.11
CA GLY A 112 11.55 -4.53 -5.76
C GLY A 112 10.74 -3.50 -4.99
N GLN A 113 10.57 -3.71 -3.69
CA GLN A 113 9.90 -2.79 -2.77
C GLN A 113 10.72 -2.65 -1.49
N LEU A 114 10.88 -1.41 -1.05
CA LEU A 114 11.38 -1.06 0.28
C LEU A 114 10.29 -0.27 0.98
N VAL A 115 9.85 -0.73 2.15
CA VAL A 115 8.82 -0.07 2.96
C VAL A 115 9.39 0.18 4.35
N ALA A 116 9.35 1.41 4.81
CA ALA A 116 9.63 1.81 6.17
C ALA A 116 8.34 2.37 6.77
N ASP A 117 7.81 1.71 7.79
CA ASP A 117 6.57 2.07 8.45
C ASP A 117 6.82 2.24 9.93
N GLN A 118 6.39 3.36 10.49
CA GLN A 118 6.54 3.69 11.90
C GLN A 118 5.20 4.10 12.47
N TYR A 119 4.81 3.48 13.57
CA TYR A 119 3.56 3.77 14.28
C TYR A 119 3.78 3.65 15.79
N GLY A 120 3.69 4.79 16.49
CA GLY A 120 4.03 4.85 17.90
C GLY A 120 5.46 4.36 18.16
N ALA A 121 5.61 3.45 19.11
CA ALA A 121 6.88 2.84 19.47
C ALA A 121 7.34 1.69 18.54
N PHE A 122 6.61 1.38 17.47
CA PHE A 122 6.97 0.31 16.55
C PHE A 122 7.49 0.86 15.23
N ARG A 123 8.57 0.27 14.73
CA ARG A 123 9.14 0.53 13.42
C ARG A 123 9.25 -0.78 12.65
N LYS A 124 8.75 -0.78 11.43
CA LYS A 124 8.86 -1.90 10.49
C LYS A 124 9.66 -1.46 9.27
N LEU A 125 10.71 -2.19 8.96
CA LEU A 125 11.44 -2.06 7.70
C LEU A 125 11.28 -3.35 6.91
N GLN A 126 10.91 -3.26 5.63
CA GLN A 126 10.66 -4.42 4.79
C GLN A 126 11.29 -4.23 3.42
N LEU A 127 12.08 -5.21 2.98
CA LEU A 127 12.65 -5.28 1.63
C LEU A 127 12.14 -6.54 0.96
N THR A 128 11.55 -6.40 -0.23
CA THR A 128 11.02 -7.53 -1.00
C THR A 128 11.44 -7.47 -2.46
N GLY A 129 11.72 -8.65 -3.05
CA GLY A 129 11.87 -8.87 -4.47
C GLY A 129 10.64 -9.58 -5.04
N THR A 130 10.27 -9.27 -6.26
CA THR A 130 9.08 -9.80 -6.93
C THR A 130 9.46 -10.34 -8.31
N TYR A 131 8.81 -11.45 -8.68
CA TYR A 131 8.76 -11.95 -10.04
C TYR A 131 7.30 -12.11 -10.46
N ALA A 132 6.99 -11.70 -11.68
CA ALA A 132 5.64 -11.83 -12.25
C ALA A 132 5.71 -12.39 -13.69
N ILE A 133 4.74 -13.24 -14.01
CA ILE A 133 4.51 -13.78 -15.36
C ILE A 133 3.14 -13.31 -15.84
N HIS A 134 3.07 -12.74 -17.04
CA HIS A 134 1.86 -12.26 -17.67
C HIS A 134 1.51 -13.18 -18.85
N LEU A 135 0.42 -13.90 -18.70
CA LEU A 135 -0.08 -14.85 -19.70
C LEU A 135 -1.14 -14.15 -20.55
N PRO A 136 -1.00 -14.15 -21.88
CA PRO A 136 -2.06 -13.65 -22.75
C PRO A 136 -3.22 -14.64 -22.76
N LEU A 137 -4.41 -14.17 -22.37
CA LEU A 137 -5.64 -14.95 -22.51
C LEU A 137 -6.27 -14.71 -23.89
N THR A 138 -6.20 -13.46 -24.33
CA THR A 138 -6.62 -13.01 -25.66
C THR A 138 -5.70 -11.92 -26.15
N LYS A 139 -5.97 -11.33 -27.32
CA LYS A 139 -5.21 -10.16 -27.82
C LYS A 139 -5.34 -8.94 -26.90
N ASP A 140 -6.47 -8.81 -26.18
CA ASP A 140 -6.81 -7.63 -25.38
C ASP A 140 -6.68 -7.87 -23.88
N TYR A 141 -6.58 -9.11 -23.42
CA TYR A 141 -6.59 -9.46 -22.00
C TYR A 141 -5.41 -10.33 -21.60
N ASN A 142 -4.78 -9.97 -20.51
CA ASN A 142 -3.73 -10.75 -19.86
C ASN A 142 -4.13 -11.11 -18.44
N LEU A 143 -3.69 -12.28 -17.99
CA LEU A 143 -3.68 -12.68 -16.59
C LEU A 143 -2.23 -12.74 -16.11
N SER A 144 -1.91 -11.98 -15.08
CA SER A 144 -0.61 -12.02 -14.43
C SER A 144 -0.68 -12.79 -13.12
N PHE A 145 0.36 -13.57 -12.86
CA PHE A 145 0.63 -14.15 -11.56
C PHE A 145 1.97 -13.62 -11.07
N GLY A 146 1.97 -13.01 -9.89
CA GLY A 146 3.18 -12.47 -9.24
C GLY A 146 3.42 -13.09 -7.89
N THR A 147 4.68 -13.33 -7.57
CA THR A 147 5.13 -13.76 -6.25
C THR A 147 6.17 -12.78 -5.72
N LYS A 148 6.17 -12.53 -4.42
CA LYS A 148 7.20 -11.74 -3.77
C LYS A 148 7.77 -12.46 -2.57
N ILE A 149 9.08 -12.28 -2.37
CA ILE A 149 9.84 -12.79 -1.22
C ILE A 149 10.70 -11.67 -0.66
N GLY A 150 10.87 -11.62 0.63
CA GLY A 150 11.72 -10.62 1.26
C GLY A 150 11.84 -10.78 2.75
N LEU A 151 12.59 -9.86 3.33
CA LEU A 151 12.86 -9.80 4.76
C LEU A 151 12.19 -8.56 5.35
N GLY A 152 11.60 -8.72 6.51
CA GLY A 152 11.06 -7.65 7.34
C GLY A 152 11.76 -7.64 8.70
N ASN A 153 12.09 -6.46 9.18
CA ASN A 153 12.57 -6.22 10.53
C ASN A 153 11.54 -5.37 11.27
N ASN A 154 11.06 -5.86 12.40
CA ASN A 154 10.20 -5.12 13.32
C ASN A 154 11.01 -4.77 14.56
N THR A 155 11.11 -3.48 14.86
CA THR A 155 11.85 -2.92 15.98
C THR A 155 10.91 -2.22 16.95
N PHE A 156 11.10 -2.46 18.23
CA PHE A 156 10.45 -1.69 19.30
C PHE A 156 11.39 -0.58 19.78
N LEU A 157 10.96 0.67 19.68
CA LEU A 157 11.69 1.87 20.07
C LEU A 157 11.32 2.23 21.52
N GLN A 158 12.20 1.91 22.44
CA GLN A 158 11.95 2.09 23.88
C GLN A 158 11.78 3.56 24.29
N ASP A 159 12.53 4.45 23.65
CA ASP A 159 12.52 5.90 23.85
C ASP A 159 11.17 6.55 23.48
N ARG A 160 10.34 5.85 22.70
CA ARG A 160 9.01 6.30 22.27
C ARG A 160 7.86 5.58 22.99
N ALA A 161 8.18 4.60 23.82
CA ALA A 161 7.15 3.85 24.55
C ALA A 161 6.70 4.64 25.78
N VAL A 162 5.40 4.95 25.85
CA VAL A 162 4.78 5.54 27.04
C VAL A 162 4.14 4.42 27.84
N VAL A 163 4.72 4.10 29.01
CA VAL A 163 4.18 3.10 29.92
C VAL A 163 3.42 3.81 31.04
N ALA A 164 2.12 3.56 31.15
CA ALA A 164 1.32 4.04 32.24
C ALA A 164 1.77 3.33 33.54
N ASN A 165 2.06 4.09 34.59
CA ASN A 165 2.45 3.58 35.91
C ASN A 165 3.77 2.76 35.96
N ALA A 166 4.78 3.17 35.21
CA ALA A 166 6.11 2.54 35.19
C ALA A 166 6.79 2.41 36.59
N THR A 167 6.30 3.11 37.60
CA THR A 167 6.86 3.13 38.97
C THR A 167 6.28 2.09 39.90
N THR A 168 5.15 1.48 39.58
CA THR A 168 4.43 0.62 40.55
C THR A 168 4.12 -0.79 40.09
N VAL A 169 4.12 -1.06 38.79
CA VAL A 169 3.81 -2.40 38.24
C VAL A 169 4.80 -2.76 37.14
N VAL A 170 5.45 -3.92 37.28
CA VAL A 170 6.29 -4.48 36.21
C VAL A 170 5.35 -4.98 35.09
N ASP A 171 5.30 -4.23 33.97
CA ASP A 171 4.61 -4.71 32.78
C ASP A 171 5.47 -5.80 32.10
N ASN A 172 5.03 -7.06 32.23
CA ASN A 172 5.72 -8.19 31.63
C ASN A 172 5.81 -8.11 30.10
N THR A 173 4.87 -7.44 29.44
CA THR A 173 4.88 -7.23 27.99
C THR A 173 5.98 -6.25 27.63
N TYR A 174 6.05 -5.11 28.31
CA TYR A 174 7.11 -4.11 28.13
C TYR A 174 8.49 -4.71 28.41
N THR A 175 8.63 -5.41 29.54
CA THR A 175 9.89 -6.08 29.93
C THR A 175 10.30 -7.13 28.88
N GLY A 176 9.35 -7.88 28.31
CA GLY A 176 9.58 -8.82 27.22
C GLY A 176 10.12 -8.16 25.96
N PHE A 177 9.65 -6.97 25.60
CA PHE A 177 10.18 -6.20 24.47
C PHE A 177 11.56 -5.59 24.76
N THR A 178 11.80 -5.10 25.98
CA THR A 178 13.06 -4.44 26.34
C THR A 178 14.20 -5.41 26.53
N ASN A 179 13.97 -6.54 27.20
CA ASN A 179 15.02 -7.54 27.51
C ASN A 179 15.50 -8.29 26.26
N ASN A 180 14.70 -8.40 25.21
CA ASN A 180 15.04 -9.12 23.97
C ASN A 180 15.48 -8.21 22.83
N GLN A 181 15.95 -6.99 23.13
CA GLN A 181 16.37 -5.96 22.17
C GLN A 181 15.27 -5.54 21.17
N GLY A 182 14.03 -5.96 21.35
CA GLY A 182 12.86 -5.53 20.60
C GLY A 182 12.91 -5.74 19.08
N ASN A 183 13.86 -6.54 18.56
CA ASN A 183 14.07 -6.75 17.12
C ASN A 183 13.62 -8.14 16.71
N ILE A 184 12.74 -8.23 15.73
CA ILE A 184 12.28 -9.49 15.15
C ILE A 184 12.43 -9.44 13.64
N ASN A 185 13.15 -10.39 13.07
CA ASN A 185 13.26 -10.57 11.62
C ASN A 185 12.24 -11.61 11.16
N ILE A 186 11.53 -11.28 10.10
CA ILE A 186 10.45 -12.08 9.53
C ILE A 186 10.70 -12.26 8.05
N LEU A 187 10.62 -13.51 7.57
CA LEU A 187 10.54 -13.78 6.15
C LEU A 187 9.13 -13.44 5.67
N ASN A 188 9.02 -12.60 4.65
CA ASN A 188 7.75 -12.23 4.05
C ASN A 188 7.61 -12.91 2.69
N LEU A 189 6.53 -13.68 2.53
CA LEU A 189 6.10 -14.22 1.24
C LEU A 189 4.75 -13.63 0.89
N GLY A 190 4.57 -13.32 -0.38
CA GLY A 190 3.29 -12.85 -0.92
C GLY A 190 3.07 -13.38 -2.33
N ALA A 191 1.81 -13.43 -2.73
CA ALA A 191 1.42 -13.82 -4.07
C ALA A 191 0.17 -13.04 -4.50
N GLY A 192 -0.02 -12.89 -5.81
CA GLY A 192 -1.20 -12.23 -6.34
C GLY A 192 -1.46 -12.58 -7.80
N PHE A 193 -2.73 -12.51 -8.13
CA PHE A 193 -3.23 -12.57 -9.50
C PHE A 193 -3.68 -11.18 -9.92
N TYR A 194 -3.42 -10.82 -11.17
CA TYR A 194 -3.81 -9.54 -11.74
C TYR A 194 -4.28 -9.73 -13.18
N PHE A 195 -5.58 -9.62 -13.37
CA PHE A 195 -6.21 -9.64 -14.67
C PHE A 195 -6.32 -8.22 -15.20
N TYR A 196 -5.90 -7.98 -16.44
CA TYR A 196 -5.91 -6.63 -16.97
C TYR A 196 -6.05 -6.56 -18.50
N SER A 197 -6.57 -5.43 -18.93
CA SER A 197 -6.61 -4.96 -20.31
C SER A 197 -6.20 -3.50 -20.38
N LYS A 198 -6.37 -2.85 -21.53
CA LYS A 198 -6.19 -1.39 -21.64
C LYS A 198 -7.21 -0.60 -20.84
N THR A 199 -8.41 -1.18 -20.62
CA THR A 199 -9.54 -0.49 -19.99
C THR A 199 -9.98 -1.07 -18.66
N LEU A 200 -9.70 -2.33 -18.38
CA LEU A 200 -10.16 -3.04 -17.18
C LEU A 200 -8.98 -3.61 -16.40
N PHE A 201 -9.07 -3.59 -15.08
CA PHE A 201 -8.19 -4.36 -14.21
C PHE A 201 -8.94 -4.95 -13.02
N LEU A 202 -8.50 -6.13 -12.59
CA LEU A 202 -8.99 -6.82 -11.39
C LEU A 202 -7.82 -7.56 -10.77
N GLY A 203 -7.58 -7.37 -9.47
CA GLY A 203 -6.48 -7.99 -8.76
C GLY A 203 -6.90 -8.58 -7.42
N ILE A 204 -6.29 -9.70 -7.07
CA ILE A 204 -6.33 -10.28 -5.73
C ILE A 204 -4.91 -10.63 -5.33
N ALA A 205 -4.54 -10.27 -4.10
CA ALA A 205 -3.21 -10.56 -3.56
C ALA A 205 -3.28 -10.89 -2.08
N ALA A 206 -2.31 -11.66 -1.63
CA ALA A 206 -2.11 -11.99 -0.23
C ALA A 206 -0.64 -11.82 0.15
N ASP A 207 -0.41 -11.16 1.28
CA ASP A 207 0.90 -10.88 1.86
C ASP A 207 1.06 -11.55 3.22
N GLN A 208 2.33 -11.73 3.65
CA GLN A 208 2.66 -12.37 4.92
C GLN A 208 2.14 -13.81 5.02
N LEU A 209 2.23 -14.56 3.92
CA LEU A 209 1.78 -15.96 3.83
C LEU A 209 2.54 -16.89 4.76
N THR A 210 3.77 -16.54 5.15
CA THR A 210 4.61 -17.32 6.08
C THR A 210 4.08 -17.31 7.50
N LYS A 211 3.23 -16.35 7.87
CA LYS A 211 2.78 -16.18 9.27
C LYS A 211 3.99 -16.24 10.23
N ASN A 212 3.86 -17.07 11.29
CA ASN A 212 4.90 -17.28 12.31
C ASN A 212 5.93 -18.38 11.98
N PHE A 213 5.81 -19.05 10.83
CA PHE A 213 6.62 -20.26 10.56
C PHE A 213 8.13 -20.00 10.45
N ILE A 214 8.53 -18.78 10.07
CA ILE A 214 9.94 -18.47 9.89
C ILE A 214 10.25 -17.14 10.58
N LYS A 215 10.73 -17.23 11.82
CA LYS A 215 11.29 -16.12 12.59
C LYS A 215 12.79 -16.36 12.74
N PHE A 216 13.58 -15.33 12.50
CA PHE A 216 15.02 -15.35 12.73
C PHE A 216 15.35 -14.43 13.92
N GLY A 217 15.97 -14.97 14.96
CA GLY A 217 16.37 -14.21 16.14
C GLY A 217 15.81 -14.77 17.44
N SER A 218 16.40 -14.36 18.56
CA SER A 218 16.11 -14.87 19.92
C SER A 218 14.92 -14.15 20.61
N GLY A 219 14.13 -13.36 19.88
CA GLY A 219 13.07 -12.55 20.47
C GLY A 219 11.84 -13.39 20.87
N THR A 220 11.52 -13.42 22.16
CA THR A 220 10.28 -14.01 22.72
C THR A 220 9.05 -13.11 22.59
N ALA A 221 9.19 -11.94 22.00
CA ALA A 221 8.04 -11.07 21.76
C ALA A 221 7.04 -11.75 20.81
N ASN A 222 5.81 -11.94 21.26
CA ASN A 222 4.73 -12.60 20.52
C ASN A 222 4.19 -11.70 19.40
N PHE A 223 5.04 -11.39 18.41
CA PHE A 223 4.61 -10.72 17.19
C PHE A 223 4.09 -11.79 16.22
N ASP A 224 2.78 -11.82 16.01
CA ASP A 224 2.10 -12.79 15.16
C ASP A 224 1.67 -12.09 13.85
N PRO A 225 2.50 -12.15 12.77
CA PRO A 225 2.14 -11.54 11.50
C PRO A 225 0.91 -12.23 10.92
N LYS A 226 -0.10 -11.44 10.60
CA LYS A 226 -1.34 -11.92 10.00
C LYS A 226 -1.27 -11.81 8.48
N ILE A 227 -1.98 -12.71 7.79
CA ILE A 227 -2.15 -12.62 6.34
C ILE A 227 -2.93 -11.35 6.00
N HIS A 228 -2.39 -10.53 5.10
CA HIS A 228 -3.05 -9.37 4.54
C HIS A 228 -3.57 -9.72 3.15
N MET A 229 -4.84 -9.52 2.91
CA MET A 229 -5.47 -9.74 1.61
C MET A 229 -5.90 -8.40 1.01
N ASN A 230 -5.64 -8.23 -0.27
CA ASN A 230 -6.07 -7.08 -1.05
C ASN A 230 -6.87 -7.55 -2.26
N VAL A 231 -8.04 -6.95 -2.49
CA VAL A 231 -8.82 -7.12 -3.70
C VAL A 231 -9.03 -5.74 -4.30
N THR A 232 -8.67 -5.55 -5.55
CA THR A 232 -8.81 -4.27 -6.25
C THR A 232 -9.39 -4.48 -7.64
N GLY A 233 -10.11 -3.50 -8.12
CA GLY A 233 -10.61 -3.51 -9.49
C GLY A 233 -11.02 -2.12 -9.93
N GLY A 234 -11.06 -1.92 -11.24
CA GLY A 234 -11.49 -0.67 -11.82
C GLY A 234 -11.61 -0.75 -13.34
N ILE A 235 -12.27 0.25 -13.89
CA ILE A 235 -12.50 0.35 -15.34
C ILE A 235 -12.18 1.77 -15.80
N LYS A 236 -11.40 1.90 -16.87
CA LYS A 236 -11.10 3.17 -17.55
C LYS A 236 -12.15 3.44 -18.61
N LEU A 237 -12.91 4.50 -18.43
CA LEU A 237 -13.99 4.90 -19.31
C LEU A 237 -13.61 6.24 -19.97
N PRO A 238 -13.26 6.27 -21.26
CA PRO A 238 -13.04 7.51 -21.98
C PRO A 238 -14.38 8.23 -22.13
N LEU A 239 -14.47 9.45 -21.58
CA LEU A 239 -15.65 10.30 -21.72
C LEU A 239 -15.60 11.08 -23.04
N ASN A 240 -14.39 11.47 -23.45
CA ASN A 240 -14.09 12.07 -24.74
C ASN A 240 -12.61 11.88 -25.06
N GLU A 241 -12.11 12.47 -26.17
CA GLU A 241 -10.70 12.35 -26.60
C GLU A 241 -9.67 12.84 -25.56
N ASN A 242 -10.08 13.71 -24.64
CA ASN A 242 -9.20 14.35 -23.68
C ASN A 242 -9.45 13.91 -22.22
N LEU A 243 -10.57 13.28 -21.95
CA LEU A 243 -11.01 13.04 -20.58
C LEU A 243 -11.37 11.58 -20.35
N THR A 244 -10.76 10.98 -19.36
CA THR A 244 -11.01 9.59 -18.94
C THR A 244 -11.37 9.54 -17.47
N ILE A 245 -12.46 8.85 -17.12
CA ILE A 245 -12.81 8.54 -15.73
C ILE A 245 -12.49 7.09 -15.42
N THR A 246 -11.93 6.86 -14.24
CA THR A 246 -11.60 5.51 -13.74
C THR A 246 -12.26 5.29 -12.39
N PRO A 247 -13.51 4.80 -12.35
CA PRO A 247 -14.07 4.25 -11.12
C PRO A 247 -13.31 2.97 -10.74
N ALA A 248 -12.98 2.84 -9.45
CA ALA A 248 -12.22 1.73 -8.90
C ALA A 248 -12.59 1.46 -7.45
N PHE A 249 -12.22 0.29 -6.96
CA PHE A 249 -12.36 -0.08 -5.56
C PHE A 249 -11.13 -0.80 -5.04
N LEU A 250 -10.94 -0.74 -3.72
CA LEU A 250 -9.94 -1.49 -2.98
C LEU A 250 -10.57 -2.03 -1.70
N VAL A 251 -10.47 -3.34 -1.51
CA VAL A 251 -10.84 -4.00 -0.26
C VAL A 251 -9.59 -4.60 0.35
N LYS A 252 -9.30 -4.22 1.58
CA LYS A 252 -8.20 -4.78 2.37
C LYS A 252 -8.76 -5.57 3.54
N TYR A 253 -8.23 -6.74 3.78
CA TYR A 253 -8.64 -7.61 4.87
C TYR A 253 -7.45 -8.21 5.60
N MET A 254 -7.51 -8.21 6.90
CA MET A 254 -6.56 -8.86 7.81
C MET A 254 -7.34 -9.43 9.00
N ASN A 255 -7.29 -10.76 9.18
CA ASN A 255 -7.97 -11.38 10.31
C ASN A 255 -7.25 -11.02 11.64
N PRO A 256 -7.95 -10.60 12.72
CA PRO A 256 -9.40 -10.57 12.91
C PRO A 256 -10.06 -9.20 12.67
N THR A 257 -9.43 -8.28 11.97
CA THR A 257 -9.97 -6.92 11.77
C THR A 257 -11.13 -6.90 10.78
N LYS A 258 -11.95 -5.84 10.84
CA LYS A 258 -12.99 -5.60 9.83
C LYS A 258 -12.32 -5.22 8.50
N PRO A 259 -12.90 -5.60 7.35
CA PRO A 259 -12.35 -5.19 6.05
C PRO A 259 -12.42 -3.66 5.90
N SER A 260 -11.34 -3.08 5.37
CA SER A 260 -11.32 -1.70 4.90
C SER A 260 -11.78 -1.67 3.45
N ILE A 261 -12.84 -0.93 3.16
CA ILE A 261 -13.43 -0.81 1.83
C ILE A 261 -13.25 0.62 1.37
N GLU A 262 -12.68 0.80 0.21
CA GLU A 262 -12.42 2.09 -0.41
C GLU A 262 -12.96 2.11 -1.84
N ALA A 263 -13.73 3.14 -2.18
CA ALA A 263 -14.21 3.42 -3.52
C ALA A 263 -13.57 4.71 -4.03
N THR A 264 -13.01 4.68 -5.23
CA THR A 264 -12.26 5.78 -5.83
C THR A 264 -12.82 6.12 -7.20
N ALA A 265 -12.92 7.41 -7.51
CA ALA A 265 -13.16 7.90 -8.86
C ALA A 265 -11.99 8.81 -9.25
N GLN A 266 -11.21 8.41 -10.26
CA GLN A 266 -10.10 9.19 -10.80
C GLN A 266 -10.50 9.78 -12.16
N LEU A 267 -10.23 11.04 -12.35
CA LEU A 267 -10.45 11.77 -13.60
C LEU A 267 -9.08 12.17 -14.16
N GLU A 268 -8.79 11.80 -15.39
CA GLU A 268 -7.56 12.13 -16.10
C GLU A 268 -7.87 13.04 -17.30
N TYR A 269 -7.16 14.17 -17.39
CA TYR A 269 -7.24 15.10 -18.50
C TYR A 269 -5.97 15.03 -19.36
N LYS A 270 -6.13 14.66 -20.64
CA LYS A 270 -5.05 14.52 -21.64
C LYS A 270 -3.86 13.69 -21.13
N GLU A 271 -4.14 12.73 -20.25
CA GLU A 271 -3.10 11.88 -19.64
C GLU A 271 -1.99 12.65 -18.88
N TRP A 272 -2.11 13.97 -18.82
CA TRP A 272 -1.14 14.86 -18.18
C TRP A 272 -1.54 15.22 -16.75
N LEU A 273 -2.77 15.68 -16.55
CA LEU A 273 -3.29 16.08 -15.24
C LEU A 273 -4.30 15.04 -14.77
N TRP A 274 -4.28 14.70 -13.50
CA TRP A 274 -5.30 13.85 -12.92
C TRP A 274 -5.74 14.38 -11.55
N THR A 275 -6.98 14.13 -11.23
CA THR A 275 -7.56 14.33 -9.90
C THR A 275 -8.34 13.09 -9.50
N ALA A 276 -8.43 12.80 -8.22
CA ALA A 276 -9.25 11.70 -7.75
C ALA A 276 -9.92 12.03 -6.42
N PHE A 277 -11.04 11.39 -6.21
CA PHE A 277 -11.79 11.41 -4.98
C PHE A 277 -12.00 9.98 -4.50
N SER A 278 -11.72 9.71 -3.23
CA SER A 278 -11.87 8.39 -2.64
C SER A 278 -12.67 8.47 -1.35
N TYR A 279 -13.54 7.50 -1.16
CA TYR A 279 -14.27 7.29 0.08
C TYR A 279 -13.86 5.99 0.72
N ARG A 280 -13.20 6.07 1.87
CA ARG A 280 -12.83 4.91 2.70
C ARG A 280 -13.85 4.77 3.82
N HIS A 281 -14.58 3.66 3.79
CA HIS A 281 -15.72 3.44 4.67
C HIS A 281 -15.35 3.58 6.16
N LYS A 282 -16.03 4.50 6.86
CA LYS A 282 -15.84 4.81 8.30
C LYS A 282 -14.43 5.28 8.70
N ASP A 283 -13.59 5.66 7.75
CA ASP A 283 -12.22 6.09 8.03
C ASP A 283 -11.95 7.50 7.50
N ALA A 284 -11.98 7.71 6.19
CA ALA A 284 -11.62 8.98 5.59
C ALA A 284 -12.30 9.25 4.25
N VAL A 285 -12.37 10.52 3.90
CA VAL A 285 -12.57 11.01 2.54
C VAL A 285 -11.24 11.54 2.03
N VAL A 286 -10.83 11.16 0.83
CA VAL A 286 -9.51 11.50 0.29
C VAL A 286 -9.65 12.30 -0.99
N GLY A 287 -9.04 13.48 -1.02
CA GLY A 287 -8.84 14.27 -2.23
C GLY A 287 -7.43 14.08 -2.76
N MET A 288 -7.28 13.91 -4.06
CA MET A 288 -5.98 13.67 -4.70
C MET A 288 -5.85 14.50 -5.96
N VAL A 289 -4.61 14.94 -6.23
CA VAL A 289 -4.25 15.65 -7.45
C VAL A 289 -2.84 15.27 -7.86
N GLY A 290 -2.58 15.24 -9.14
CA GLY A 290 -1.23 14.99 -9.61
C GLY A 290 -1.10 15.18 -11.11
N MET A 291 0.14 15.03 -11.58
CA MET A 291 0.46 15.25 -12.98
C MET A 291 1.58 14.30 -13.45
N ASN A 292 1.57 14.02 -14.74
CA ASN A 292 2.65 13.36 -15.44
C ASN A 292 3.47 14.44 -16.16
N ILE A 293 4.63 14.80 -15.60
CA ILE A 293 5.50 15.82 -16.14
C ILE A 293 6.38 15.18 -17.20
N SER A 294 6.15 15.53 -18.47
CA SER A 294 6.75 14.83 -19.60
C SER A 294 6.48 13.32 -19.54
N ASN A 295 6.99 12.54 -20.45
CA ASN A 295 6.84 11.08 -20.44
C ASN A 295 7.74 10.37 -19.41
N ARG A 296 8.31 11.09 -18.44
CA ARG A 296 9.33 10.55 -17.54
C ARG A 296 9.00 10.69 -16.07
N PHE A 297 8.34 11.76 -15.67
CA PHE A 297 8.11 12.03 -14.25
C PHE A 297 6.63 12.02 -13.91
N LYS A 298 6.29 11.45 -12.78
CA LYS A 298 4.96 11.52 -12.21
C LYS A 298 5.03 12.12 -10.80
N PHE A 299 4.06 12.97 -10.51
CA PHE A 299 3.87 13.59 -9.21
C PHE A 299 2.42 13.40 -8.78
N GLY A 300 2.22 13.16 -7.49
CA GLY A 300 0.90 13.12 -6.89
C GLY A 300 0.93 13.57 -5.44
N TYR A 301 -0.15 14.21 -5.02
CA TYR A 301 -0.42 14.59 -3.67
C TYR A 301 -1.81 14.15 -3.28
N SER A 302 -1.98 13.63 -2.07
CA SER A 302 -3.28 13.37 -1.50
C SER A 302 -3.41 13.93 -0.09
N TYR A 303 -4.64 14.31 0.23
CA TYR A 303 -5.06 14.70 1.56
C TYR A 303 -6.23 13.83 2.03
N ASP A 304 -6.04 13.15 3.17
CA ASP A 304 -7.04 12.31 3.81
C ASP A 304 -7.77 13.11 4.89
N PHE A 305 -9.03 13.41 4.68
CA PHE A 305 -9.88 14.00 5.69
C PHE A 305 -10.52 12.89 6.53
N SER A 306 -10.08 12.75 7.78
CA SER A 306 -10.63 11.74 8.71
C SER A 306 -12.10 12.01 9.03
N ILE A 307 -12.94 10.98 8.86
CA ILE A 307 -14.34 10.98 9.28
C ILE A 307 -14.59 10.03 10.45
N SER A 308 -13.56 9.32 10.90
CA SER A 308 -13.59 8.44 12.06
C SER A 308 -13.58 9.22 13.38
N GLN A 309 -13.67 8.52 14.50
CA GLN A 309 -13.60 9.11 15.84
C GLN A 309 -12.26 9.86 16.09
N PHE A 310 -11.22 9.57 15.34
CA PHE A 310 -9.94 10.29 15.40
C PHE A 310 -9.98 11.71 14.82
N ARG A 311 -11.08 12.10 14.14
CA ARG A 311 -11.24 13.45 13.57
C ARG A 311 -11.02 14.57 14.57
N THR A 312 -11.40 14.37 15.83
CA THR A 312 -11.29 15.40 16.88
C THR A 312 -9.84 15.70 17.25
N TYR A 313 -8.95 14.75 17.02
CA TYR A 313 -7.55 14.82 17.47
C TYR A 313 -6.54 14.90 16.32
N SER A 314 -6.98 14.76 15.06
CA SER A 314 -6.12 14.71 13.89
C SER A 314 -6.54 15.73 12.86
N SER A 315 -5.57 16.45 12.29
CA SER A 315 -5.76 17.32 11.14
C SER A 315 -5.77 16.58 9.80
N GLY A 316 -5.86 15.24 9.79
CA GLY A 316 -5.94 14.42 8.59
C GLY A 316 -4.63 13.73 8.25
N GLY A 317 -4.49 13.29 6.99
CA GLY A 317 -3.29 12.63 6.49
C GLY A 317 -2.81 13.23 5.18
N HIS A 318 -1.52 13.13 4.93
CA HIS A 318 -0.87 13.63 3.72
C HIS A 318 -0.06 12.52 3.07
N GLU A 319 -0.14 12.39 1.75
CA GLU A 319 0.74 11.48 1.01
C GLU A 319 1.27 12.18 -0.24
N ILE A 320 2.58 12.10 -0.44
CA ILE A 320 3.27 12.59 -1.63
C ILE A 320 3.85 11.40 -2.36
N ILE A 321 3.66 11.34 -3.66
CA ILE A 321 4.25 10.35 -4.55
C ILE A 321 5.08 11.02 -5.64
N LEU A 322 6.26 10.50 -5.86
CA LEU A 322 7.16 10.90 -6.95
C LEU A 322 7.55 9.65 -7.72
N GLY A 323 7.63 9.75 -9.03
CA GLY A 323 8.03 8.62 -9.85
C GLY A 323 8.78 9.00 -11.10
N ILE A 324 9.57 8.03 -11.57
CA ILE A 324 10.34 8.12 -12.82
C ILE A 324 9.97 6.92 -13.68
N MET A 325 9.59 7.21 -14.92
CA MET A 325 9.27 6.23 -15.96
C MET A 325 10.41 6.19 -16.97
N LEU A 326 11.23 5.13 -16.95
CA LEU A 326 12.35 4.94 -17.87
C LEU A 326 11.90 4.03 -19.01
N ARG A 327 11.78 4.59 -20.20
CA ARG A 327 11.31 3.90 -21.43
C ARG A 327 12.48 3.44 -22.31
#